data_59e93f9a84c4964711df1d2ce44c4320
#
_entry.id   59e93f9a84c4964711df1d2ce44c4320
#
_cell.length_a   1.000
_cell.length_b   1.000
_cell.length_c   1.000
_cell.angle_alpha   90.00
_cell.angle_beta   90.00
_cell.angle_gamma   90.00
#
_symmetry.space_group_name_H-M   'P 1'
#
loop_
_entity.id
_entity.type
_entity.pdbx_description
1 polymer ?
#
loop_
_entity_poly.entity_id
_entity_poly.type
_entity_poly.pdbx_seq_one_letter_code
_entity_poly.pdbx_strand_id
1 'polypeptide(L)'
;MTHLHLLLIATILLSPFSISESQAMEKPLEGHVIVIAHRGASGERPEHTIAIYSRAIDQGADYIEPDLVLTKDGILVARHENEISETTDIADKAEFADRKTTKTIDGQKMTGWFTEDFTLAELKTLRAKERLPQLRSANMAYDGQFEIPTFDEILALAKAQSAATGRTIGVYPETKHPSYFASIGLPHEGPLLAALTKYGHVEKSAPVFIQSFEVENLKALRSKTKLRLIQLMDEKGSPADRKDLTYPQ
;
A
#
# COMPACT_ATOMS: atom_id res chain seq x y z
N MET A 1 -20.80 82.03 31.76
CA MET A 1 -20.72 81.37 30.45
C MET A 1 -20.06 79.99 30.67
N THR A 2 -20.90 79.01 30.89
CA THR A 2 -20.52 77.65 31.29
C THR A 2 -20.69 76.73 30.08
N HIS A 3 -19.56 76.18 29.58
CA HIS A 3 -19.54 75.21 28.48
C HIS A 3 -19.66 73.79 29.06
N LEU A 4 -20.79 73.15 28.79
CA LEU A 4 -21.07 71.78 29.12
C LEU A 4 -20.50 70.86 28.01
N HIS A 5 -19.51 70.02 28.39
CA HIS A 5 -18.97 69.02 27.44
C HIS A 5 -19.77 67.71 27.59
N LEU A 6 -20.46 67.32 26.52
CA LEU A 6 -21.19 66.10 26.43
C LEU A 6 -20.23 64.99 26.03
N LEU A 7 -19.98 63.98 26.93
CA LEU A 7 -19.17 62.81 26.67
C LEU A 7 -20.06 61.73 26.04
N LEU A 8 -19.83 61.40 24.78
CA LEU A 8 -20.53 60.30 24.08
C LEU A 8 -19.79 59.00 24.35
N ILE A 9 -20.38 58.11 25.16
CA ILE A 9 -19.85 56.75 25.37
C ILE A 9 -20.43 55.84 24.29
N ALA A 10 -19.60 55.40 23.35
CA ALA A 10 -19.95 54.41 22.35
C ALA A 10 -19.81 52.98 22.97
N THR A 11 -20.94 52.36 23.22
CA THR A 11 -21.00 50.96 23.67
C THR A 11 -20.82 50.04 22.45
N ILE A 12 -19.65 49.40 22.31
CA ILE A 12 -19.43 48.36 21.30
C ILE A 12 -20.06 47.07 21.78
N LEU A 13 -21.17 46.67 21.19
CA LEU A 13 -21.76 45.34 21.36
C LEU A 13 -20.94 44.30 20.58
N LEU A 14 -20.12 43.57 21.28
CA LEU A 14 -19.49 42.33 20.79
C LEU A 14 -20.56 41.23 20.67
N SER A 15 -21.03 40.99 19.45
CA SER A 15 -21.81 39.80 19.15
C SER A 15 -20.91 38.56 19.24
N PRO A 16 -21.29 37.49 19.90
CA PRO A 16 -20.54 36.26 19.85
C PRO A 16 -20.70 35.65 18.47
N PHE A 17 -19.58 35.59 17.74
CA PHE A 17 -19.47 34.80 16.52
C PHE A 17 -19.60 33.32 16.93
N SER A 18 -20.77 32.73 16.74
CA SER A 18 -20.97 31.30 16.79
C SER A 18 -20.27 30.72 15.53
N ILE A 19 -19.11 30.15 15.72
CA ILE A 19 -18.50 29.26 14.71
C ILE A 19 -19.37 28.02 14.69
N SER A 20 -20.32 27.97 13.78
CA SER A 20 -21.00 26.73 13.40
C SER A 20 -19.93 25.84 12.75
N GLU A 21 -19.39 24.86 13.49
CA GLU A 21 -18.76 23.70 12.87
C GLU A 21 -19.83 23.01 12.03
N SER A 22 -19.86 23.38 10.74
CA SER A 22 -20.51 22.60 9.72
C SER A 22 -19.77 21.27 9.69
N GLN A 23 -20.24 20.27 10.45
CA GLN A 23 -20.00 18.87 10.13
C GLN A 23 -20.55 18.68 8.72
N ALA A 24 -19.67 18.80 7.73
CA ALA A 24 -19.96 18.30 6.42
C ALA A 24 -20.24 16.80 6.59
N MET A 25 -21.53 16.45 6.68
CA MET A 25 -21.98 15.07 6.51
C MET A 25 -21.35 14.63 5.18
N GLU A 26 -20.38 13.69 5.25
CA GLU A 26 -19.88 13.01 4.06
C GLU A 26 -21.14 12.48 3.35
N LYS A 27 -21.47 13.07 2.19
CA LYS A 27 -22.50 12.50 1.33
C LYS A 27 -22.08 11.06 1.09
N PRO A 28 -22.97 10.07 1.30
CA PRO A 28 -22.72 8.72 0.82
C PRO A 28 -22.27 8.84 -0.62
N LEU A 29 -21.27 8.05 -1.04
CA LEU A 29 -20.84 7.95 -2.43
C LEU A 29 -22.05 7.45 -3.23
N GLU A 30 -22.92 8.38 -3.65
CA GLU A 30 -24.07 8.06 -4.47
C GLU A 30 -23.57 7.57 -5.82
N GLY A 31 -23.55 6.25 -6.00
CA GLY A 31 -23.59 5.61 -7.30
C GLY A 31 -22.26 5.28 -7.96
N HIS A 32 -21.08 5.59 -7.43
CA HIS A 32 -19.84 5.15 -8.04
C HIS A 32 -19.27 3.91 -7.32
N VAL A 33 -19.27 2.77 -8.03
CA VAL A 33 -18.60 1.56 -7.56
C VAL A 33 -17.09 1.73 -7.78
N ILE A 34 -16.32 1.65 -6.70
CA ILE A 34 -14.85 1.72 -6.76
C ILE A 34 -14.31 0.37 -7.26
N VAL A 35 -13.50 0.41 -8.31
CA VAL A 35 -12.79 -0.75 -8.86
C VAL A 35 -11.35 -0.76 -8.35
N ILE A 36 -11.01 -1.77 -7.56
CA ILE A 36 -9.67 -2.00 -7.02
C ILE A 36 -9.02 -3.15 -7.79
N ALA A 37 -7.90 -2.90 -8.46
CA ALA A 37 -7.18 -3.89 -9.24
C ALA A 37 -6.22 -4.67 -8.33
N HIS A 38 -6.69 -5.79 -7.77
CA HIS A 38 -5.93 -6.69 -6.90
C HIS A 38 -4.70 -7.24 -7.60
N ARG A 39 -3.50 -6.77 -7.20
CA ARG A 39 -2.18 -7.06 -7.82
C ARG A 39 -2.07 -6.59 -9.28
N GLY A 40 -2.88 -5.60 -9.68
CA GLY A 40 -3.07 -5.17 -11.05
C GLY A 40 -4.09 -6.03 -11.81
N ALA A 41 -4.13 -5.95 -13.14
CA ALA A 41 -4.95 -6.84 -13.99
C ALA A 41 -4.31 -8.24 -14.09
N SER A 42 -4.08 -8.90 -12.95
CA SER A 42 -3.25 -10.11 -12.80
C SER A 42 -3.77 -11.35 -13.56
N GLY A 43 -4.96 -11.27 -14.15
CA GLY A 43 -5.45 -12.26 -15.10
C GLY A 43 -4.80 -12.21 -16.49
N GLU A 44 -4.07 -11.13 -16.82
CA GLU A 44 -3.54 -10.89 -18.18
C GLU A 44 -2.00 -10.85 -18.25
N ARG A 45 -1.28 -10.66 -17.13
CA ARG A 45 0.19 -10.60 -17.05
C ARG A 45 0.64 -10.98 -15.65
N PRO A 46 1.94 -11.29 -15.44
CA PRO A 46 2.48 -11.55 -14.12
C PRO A 46 2.16 -10.44 -13.11
N GLU A 47 1.67 -10.82 -11.94
CA GLU A 47 1.23 -9.91 -10.88
C GLU A 47 2.35 -8.98 -10.39
N HIS A 48 1.98 -7.84 -9.82
CA HIS A 48 2.92 -6.88 -9.21
C HIS A 48 4.03 -6.40 -10.14
N THR A 49 3.68 -6.02 -11.37
CA THR A 49 4.58 -5.37 -12.31
C THR A 49 4.01 -4.01 -12.75
N ILE A 50 4.87 -3.08 -13.16
CA ILE A 50 4.40 -1.78 -13.69
C ILE A 50 3.47 -1.98 -14.91
N ALA A 51 3.78 -2.96 -15.75
CA ALA A 51 2.98 -3.27 -16.94
C ALA A 51 1.55 -3.71 -16.60
N ILE A 52 1.36 -4.48 -15.51
CA ILE A 52 0.03 -4.94 -15.13
C ILE A 52 -0.78 -3.89 -14.40
N TYR A 53 -0.13 -2.99 -13.65
CA TYR A 53 -0.79 -1.83 -13.05
C TYR A 53 -1.26 -0.83 -14.13
N SER A 54 -0.41 -0.53 -15.12
CA SER A 54 -0.82 0.27 -16.28
C SER A 54 -2.02 -0.36 -16.99
N ARG A 55 -1.99 -1.67 -17.22
CA ARG A 55 -3.09 -2.39 -17.86
C ARG A 55 -4.40 -2.29 -17.06
N ALA A 56 -4.33 -2.39 -15.73
CA ALA A 56 -5.50 -2.22 -14.87
C ALA A 56 -6.10 -0.80 -14.97
N ILE A 57 -5.25 0.21 -15.00
CA ILE A 57 -5.66 1.63 -15.17
C ILE A 57 -6.33 1.84 -16.53
N ASP A 58 -5.78 1.27 -17.61
CA ASP A 58 -6.36 1.30 -18.95
C ASP A 58 -7.74 0.65 -19.01
N GLN A 59 -7.97 -0.38 -18.20
CA GLN A 59 -9.26 -1.07 -18.05
C GLN A 59 -10.26 -0.33 -17.14
N GLY A 60 -9.87 0.81 -16.57
CA GLY A 60 -10.76 1.65 -15.78
C GLY A 60 -10.65 1.47 -14.27
N ALA A 61 -9.65 0.76 -13.74
CA ALA A 61 -9.43 0.68 -12.30
C ALA A 61 -9.28 2.07 -11.67
N ASP A 62 -9.91 2.28 -10.51
CA ASP A 62 -9.81 3.50 -9.71
C ASP A 62 -8.60 3.43 -8.76
N TYR A 63 -8.29 2.22 -8.29
CA TYR A 63 -7.15 1.94 -7.40
C TYR A 63 -6.33 0.78 -7.95
N ILE A 64 -5.01 0.90 -7.85
CA ILE A 64 -4.07 -0.20 -8.02
C ILE A 64 -3.63 -0.70 -6.66
N GLU A 65 -3.60 -2.01 -6.50
CA GLU A 65 -3.32 -2.66 -5.22
C GLU A 65 -1.98 -3.39 -5.31
N PRO A 66 -0.92 -2.88 -4.62
CA PRO A 66 0.34 -3.58 -4.43
C PRO A 66 0.44 -4.22 -3.05
N ASP A 67 0.83 -5.50 -2.99
CA ASP A 67 1.37 -6.12 -1.79
C ASP A 67 2.83 -5.70 -1.61
N LEU A 68 3.21 -5.26 -0.42
CA LEU A 68 4.52 -4.69 -0.14
C LEU A 68 5.32 -5.54 0.85
N VAL A 69 6.54 -5.86 0.45
CA VAL A 69 7.57 -6.50 1.26
C VAL A 69 8.84 -5.66 1.23
N LEU A 70 9.81 -5.94 2.11
CA LEU A 70 11.05 -5.16 2.20
C LEU A 70 12.25 -5.93 1.65
N THR A 71 13.16 -5.19 1.04
CA THR A 71 14.49 -5.65 0.68
C THR A 71 15.43 -5.61 1.89
N LYS A 72 16.61 -6.21 1.79
CA LYS A 72 17.67 -6.16 2.80
C LYS A 72 18.08 -4.74 3.19
N ASP A 73 18.05 -3.83 2.23
CA ASP A 73 18.37 -2.40 2.41
C ASP A 73 17.14 -1.53 2.70
N GLY A 74 16.00 -2.16 3.09
CA GLY A 74 14.82 -1.48 3.62
C GLY A 74 13.96 -0.76 2.58
N ILE A 75 14.04 -1.15 1.31
CA ILE A 75 13.22 -0.59 0.23
C ILE A 75 11.96 -1.42 0.05
N LEU A 76 10.80 -0.77 -0.02
CA LEU A 76 9.52 -1.43 -0.31
C LEU A 76 9.44 -1.82 -1.78
N VAL A 77 9.20 -3.09 -2.05
CA VAL A 77 8.97 -3.67 -3.37
C VAL A 77 7.64 -4.42 -3.41
N ALA A 78 7.04 -4.51 -4.59
CA ALA A 78 5.75 -5.17 -4.73
C ALA A 78 5.93 -6.67 -5.00
N ARG A 79 5.54 -7.50 -4.02
CA ARG A 79 5.40 -8.95 -4.09
C ARG A 79 4.37 -9.42 -3.08
N HIS A 80 3.57 -10.44 -3.45
CA HIS A 80 2.57 -11.01 -2.55
C HIS A 80 3.22 -11.67 -1.33
N GLU A 81 4.29 -12.42 -1.55
CA GLU A 81 5.11 -13.03 -0.51
C GLU A 81 6.53 -12.46 -0.56
N ASN A 82 7.22 -12.49 0.57
CA ASN A 82 8.66 -12.22 0.59
C ASN A 82 9.47 -13.40 0.04
N GLU A 83 8.91 -14.61 -0.02
CA GLU A 83 9.46 -15.76 -0.74
C GLU A 83 9.15 -15.59 -2.25
N ILE A 84 10.20 -15.57 -3.09
CA ILE A 84 10.10 -15.14 -4.50
C ILE A 84 10.43 -16.22 -5.55
N SER A 85 10.53 -17.48 -5.14
CA SER A 85 10.85 -18.60 -6.05
C SER A 85 9.82 -18.76 -7.18
N GLU A 86 8.52 -18.68 -6.81
CA GLU A 86 7.42 -18.95 -7.74
C GLU A 86 7.06 -17.75 -8.63
N THR A 87 7.47 -16.54 -8.23
CA THR A 87 7.06 -15.30 -8.88
C THR A 87 8.19 -14.58 -9.62
N THR A 88 9.40 -15.15 -9.59
CA THR A 88 10.57 -14.60 -10.27
C THR A 88 11.44 -15.70 -10.89
N ASP A 89 12.42 -15.30 -11.72
CA ASP A 89 13.42 -16.17 -12.31
C ASP A 89 14.64 -16.43 -11.39
N ILE A 90 14.53 -16.21 -10.07
CA ILE A 90 15.65 -16.33 -9.14
C ILE A 90 16.24 -17.75 -9.09
N ALA A 91 15.42 -18.77 -9.26
CA ALA A 91 15.87 -20.16 -9.28
C ALA A 91 16.81 -20.47 -10.47
N ASP A 92 16.75 -19.65 -11.52
CA ASP A 92 17.57 -19.78 -12.72
C ASP A 92 18.90 -18.96 -12.61
N LYS A 93 19.08 -18.23 -11.48
CA LYS A 93 20.26 -17.38 -11.24
C LYS A 93 21.31 -18.13 -10.43
N ALA A 94 22.34 -18.62 -11.12
CA ALA A 94 23.42 -19.40 -10.48
C ALA A 94 24.14 -18.61 -9.37
N GLU A 95 24.28 -17.30 -9.52
CA GLU A 95 24.90 -16.39 -8.54
C GLU A 95 24.15 -16.28 -7.21
N PHE A 96 22.88 -16.72 -7.17
CA PHE A 96 22.04 -16.69 -5.96
C PHE A 96 21.72 -18.10 -5.41
N ALA A 97 22.24 -19.16 -6.01
CA ALA A 97 21.90 -20.54 -5.67
C ALA A 97 22.20 -20.90 -4.21
N ASP A 98 23.30 -20.43 -3.64
CA ASP A 98 23.75 -20.68 -2.27
C ASP A 98 22.96 -19.86 -1.21
N ARG A 99 22.12 -18.91 -1.65
CA ARG A 99 21.29 -18.05 -0.77
C ARG A 99 19.90 -18.64 -0.52
N LYS A 100 19.59 -19.81 -1.12
CA LYS A 100 18.36 -20.55 -0.82
C LYS A 100 18.38 -21.00 0.63
N THR A 101 17.34 -20.65 1.38
CA THR A 101 17.27 -20.95 2.82
C THR A 101 15.86 -21.31 3.26
N THR A 102 15.70 -21.74 4.53
CA THR A 102 14.41 -22.00 5.13
C THR A 102 14.15 -21.02 6.25
N LYS A 103 13.01 -20.34 6.18
CA LYS A 103 12.54 -19.39 7.20
C LYS A 103 11.17 -19.81 7.73
N THR A 104 10.81 -19.29 8.90
CA THR A 104 9.46 -19.42 9.46
C THR A 104 8.79 -18.06 9.40
N ILE A 105 7.73 -17.94 8.64
CA ILE A 105 6.96 -16.71 8.43
C ILE A 105 5.53 -16.98 8.87
N ASP A 106 5.01 -16.20 9.80
CA ASP A 106 3.65 -16.34 10.38
C ASP A 106 3.37 -17.77 10.91
N GLY A 107 4.42 -18.45 11.34
CA GLY A 107 4.36 -19.84 11.85
C GLY A 107 4.45 -20.93 10.77
N GLN A 108 4.59 -20.54 9.48
CA GLN A 108 4.76 -21.48 8.37
C GLN A 108 6.24 -21.57 7.96
N LYS A 109 6.74 -22.80 7.79
CA LYS A 109 8.09 -23.03 7.24
C LYS A 109 8.05 -22.93 5.72
N MET A 110 8.87 -22.03 5.18
CA MET A 110 9.02 -21.80 3.75
C MET A 110 10.49 -21.98 3.36
N THR A 111 10.76 -22.60 2.20
CA THR A 111 12.12 -22.81 1.70
C THR A 111 12.24 -22.21 0.31
N GLY A 112 13.14 -21.23 0.17
CA GLY A 112 13.32 -20.51 -1.10
C GLY A 112 14.29 -19.35 -0.95
N TRP A 113 14.05 -18.29 -1.71
CA TRP A 113 14.78 -17.03 -1.68
C TRP A 113 13.85 -15.92 -1.20
N PHE A 114 14.32 -15.10 -0.27
CA PHE A 114 13.49 -14.13 0.43
C PHE A 114 13.97 -12.70 0.15
N THR A 115 13.04 -11.77 -0.11
CA THR A 115 13.36 -10.38 -0.51
C THR A 115 14.29 -9.68 0.46
N GLU A 116 14.14 -9.91 1.77
CA GLU A 116 14.96 -9.31 2.82
C GLU A 116 16.40 -9.83 2.89
N ASP A 117 16.73 -10.86 2.11
CA ASP A 117 18.10 -11.34 1.96
C ASP A 117 18.83 -10.65 0.80
N PHE A 118 18.14 -9.88 -0.04
CA PHE A 118 18.65 -9.22 -1.23
C PHE A 118 18.52 -7.70 -1.14
N THR A 119 19.52 -7.00 -1.64
CA THR A 119 19.43 -5.55 -1.88
C THR A 119 18.48 -5.25 -3.03
N LEU A 120 17.98 -4.01 -3.12
CA LEU A 120 17.20 -3.58 -4.27
C LEU A 120 17.94 -3.80 -5.59
N ALA A 121 19.24 -3.49 -5.62
CA ALA A 121 20.06 -3.64 -6.81
C ALA A 121 20.09 -5.09 -7.31
N GLU A 122 20.18 -6.08 -6.40
CA GLU A 122 20.12 -7.50 -6.73
C GLU A 122 18.71 -7.89 -7.22
N LEU A 123 17.64 -7.46 -6.53
CA LEU A 123 16.27 -7.77 -6.95
C LEU A 123 15.93 -7.18 -8.33
N LYS A 124 16.51 -6.04 -8.70
CA LYS A 124 16.33 -5.44 -10.04
C LYS A 124 16.97 -6.24 -11.17
N THR A 125 17.84 -7.20 -10.87
CA THR A 125 18.37 -8.15 -11.88
C THR A 125 17.39 -9.26 -12.22
N LEU A 126 16.39 -9.50 -11.35
CA LEU A 126 15.37 -10.54 -11.52
C LEU A 126 14.26 -10.09 -12.45
N ARG A 127 13.52 -11.07 -12.95
CA ARG A 127 12.34 -10.86 -13.78
C ARG A 127 11.15 -11.60 -13.21
N ALA A 128 9.99 -10.95 -13.28
CA ALA A 128 8.73 -11.52 -12.83
C ALA A 128 8.28 -12.69 -13.70
N LYS A 129 7.63 -13.68 -13.09
CA LYS A 129 6.99 -14.83 -13.72
C LYS A 129 5.55 -14.97 -13.26
N GLU A 130 4.73 -15.63 -14.07
CA GLU A 130 3.36 -15.96 -13.68
C GLU A 130 3.35 -16.98 -12.54
N ARG A 131 2.65 -16.63 -11.45
CA ARG A 131 2.55 -17.46 -10.24
C ARG A 131 1.63 -18.69 -10.40
N LEU A 132 0.61 -18.58 -11.24
CA LEU A 132 -0.42 -19.61 -11.44
C LEU A 132 -0.48 -20.07 -12.91
N PRO A 133 0.62 -20.61 -13.47
CA PRO A 133 0.70 -20.93 -14.90
C PRO A 133 -0.37 -21.93 -15.36
N GLN A 134 -0.86 -22.79 -14.47
CA GLN A 134 -1.92 -23.78 -14.77
C GLN A 134 -3.28 -23.09 -15.00
N LEU A 135 -3.54 -21.95 -14.36
CA LEU A 135 -4.79 -21.18 -14.49
C LEU A 135 -4.67 -20.04 -15.50
N ARG A 136 -3.45 -19.48 -15.66
CA ARG A 136 -3.16 -18.28 -16.44
C ARG A 136 -2.06 -18.55 -17.46
N SER A 137 -2.19 -19.63 -18.23
CA SER A 137 -1.14 -20.09 -19.16
C SER A 137 -0.72 -19.04 -20.19
N ALA A 138 -1.66 -18.18 -20.62
CA ALA A 138 -1.36 -17.08 -21.56
C ALA A 138 -0.38 -16.04 -20.95
N ASN A 139 -0.36 -15.86 -19.63
CA ASN A 139 0.52 -14.92 -18.97
C ASN A 139 1.99 -15.35 -19.01
N MET A 140 2.26 -16.65 -19.17
CA MET A 140 3.64 -17.18 -19.33
C MET A 140 4.38 -16.57 -20.51
N ALA A 141 3.65 -16.08 -21.54
CA ALA A 141 4.25 -15.35 -22.65
C ALA A 141 5.01 -14.08 -22.21
N TYR A 142 4.73 -13.59 -21.00
CA TYR A 142 5.35 -12.40 -20.42
C TYR A 142 6.41 -12.72 -19.35
N ASP A 143 6.65 -14.00 -19.05
CA ASP A 143 7.69 -14.41 -18.09
C ASP A 143 9.05 -13.89 -18.52
N GLY A 144 9.81 -13.36 -17.58
CA GLY A 144 11.15 -12.82 -17.85
C GLY A 144 11.18 -11.42 -18.48
N GLN A 145 10.04 -10.76 -18.71
CA GLN A 145 9.99 -9.46 -19.38
C GLN A 145 9.98 -8.26 -18.43
N PHE A 146 9.47 -8.42 -17.20
CA PHE A 146 9.22 -7.30 -16.30
C PHE A 146 10.06 -7.41 -15.03
N GLU A 147 10.51 -6.25 -14.55
CA GLU A 147 11.22 -6.13 -13.27
C GLU A 147 10.26 -6.15 -12.07
N ILE A 148 10.83 -6.38 -10.88
CA ILE A 148 10.14 -6.16 -9.61
C ILE A 148 10.09 -4.66 -9.35
N PRO A 149 8.91 -4.02 -9.26
CA PRO A 149 8.82 -2.60 -9.00
C PRO A 149 8.97 -2.28 -7.52
N THR A 150 9.55 -1.12 -7.23
CA THR A 150 9.48 -0.48 -5.92
C THR A 150 8.12 0.18 -5.72
N PHE A 151 7.75 0.42 -4.46
CA PHE A 151 6.54 1.20 -4.17
C PHE A 151 6.62 2.63 -4.70
N ASP A 152 7.82 3.22 -4.70
CA ASP A 152 8.05 4.55 -5.29
C ASP A 152 7.74 4.60 -6.80
N GLU A 153 8.14 3.57 -7.56
CA GLU A 153 7.82 3.44 -8.99
C GLU A 153 6.31 3.28 -9.22
N ILE A 154 5.60 2.58 -8.33
CA ILE A 154 4.14 2.42 -8.41
C ILE A 154 3.43 3.74 -8.11
N LEU A 155 3.88 4.49 -7.11
CA LEU A 155 3.35 5.83 -6.80
C LEU A 155 3.61 6.82 -7.95
N ALA A 156 4.80 6.75 -8.56
CA ALA A 156 5.13 7.54 -9.75
C ALA A 156 4.19 7.22 -10.92
N LEU A 157 3.92 5.93 -11.16
CA LEU A 157 2.96 5.49 -12.18
C LEU A 157 1.56 6.05 -11.90
N ALA A 158 1.03 5.88 -10.69
CA ALA A 158 -0.30 6.36 -10.31
C ALA A 158 -0.43 7.88 -10.53
N LYS A 159 0.58 8.65 -10.13
CA LYS A 159 0.64 10.10 -10.36
C LYS A 159 0.67 10.46 -11.84
N ALA A 160 1.52 9.81 -12.62
CA ALA A 160 1.64 10.07 -14.07
C ALA A 160 0.36 9.72 -14.81
N GLN A 161 -0.26 8.58 -14.50
CA GLN A 161 -1.51 8.15 -15.11
C GLN A 161 -2.69 9.02 -14.69
N SER A 162 -2.72 9.51 -13.45
CA SER A 162 -3.72 10.50 -13.02
C SER A 162 -3.64 11.77 -13.88
N ALA A 163 -2.44 12.28 -14.12
CA ALA A 163 -2.25 13.47 -14.97
C ALA A 163 -2.61 13.20 -16.44
N ALA A 164 -2.26 12.04 -16.98
CA ALA A 164 -2.51 11.68 -18.37
C ALA A 164 -3.99 11.42 -18.68
N THR A 165 -4.72 10.80 -17.73
CA THR A 165 -6.12 10.40 -17.95
C THR A 165 -7.13 11.42 -17.45
N GLY A 166 -6.71 12.40 -16.63
CA GLY A 166 -7.60 13.34 -15.92
C GLY A 166 -8.43 12.69 -14.83
N ARG A 167 -8.22 11.38 -14.52
CA ARG A 167 -8.85 10.64 -13.43
C ARG A 167 -7.90 10.55 -12.25
N THR A 168 -8.41 10.55 -11.03
CA THR A 168 -7.59 10.22 -9.86
C THR A 168 -7.36 8.71 -9.83
N ILE A 169 -6.11 8.29 -9.92
CA ILE A 169 -5.70 6.89 -9.72
C ILE A 169 -5.16 6.76 -8.30
N GLY A 170 -5.89 6.02 -7.47
CA GLY A 170 -5.50 5.77 -6.09
C GLY A 170 -4.60 4.55 -5.93
N VAL A 171 -4.04 4.39 -4.73
CA VAL A 171 -3.24 3.23 -4.35
C VAL A 171 -3.82 2.55 -3.11
N TYR A 172 -3.77 1.23 -3.07
CA TYR A 172 -4.33 0.41 -2.01
C TYR A 172 -3.28 -0.58 -1.48
N PRO A 173 -2.13 -0.08 -0.93
CA PRO A 173 -1.02 -0.95 -0.54
C PRO A 173 -1.37 -1.85 0.66
N GLU A 174 -0.97 -3.13 0.57
CA GLU A 174 -0.96 -4.06 1.70
C GLU A 174 0.44 -4.16 2.29
N THR A 175 0.55 -4.13 3.61
CA THR A 175 1.78 -4.53 4.31
C THR A 175 1.76 -6.03 4.56
N LYS A 176 2.69 -6.76 3.93
CA LYS A 176 2.83 -8.22 4.06
C LYS A 176 3.74 -8.57 5.23
N HIS A 177 3.28 -9.49 6.09
CA HIS A 177 4.06 -10.02 7.22
C HIS A 177 4.73 -8.95 8.10
N PRO A 178 4.05 -7.82 8.47
CA PRO A 178 4.72 -6.70 9.12
C PRO A 178 5.35 -7.06 10.47
N SER A 179 4.78 -7.97 11.25
CA SER A 179 5.38 -8.44 12.51
C SER A 179 6.66 -9.24 12.29
N TYR A 180 6.68 -10.09 11.25
CA TYR A 180 7.89 -10.80 10.85
C TYR A 180 9.00 -9.81 10.46
N PHE A 181 8.71 -8.86 9.56
CA PHE A 181 9.70 -7.86 9.13
C PHE A 181 10.16 -6.98 10.29
N ALA A 182 9.27 -6.56 11.19
CA ALA A 182 9.65 -5.82 12.39
C ALA A 182 10.60 -6.63 13.29
N SER A 183 10.38 -7.95 13.42
CA SER A 183 11.22 -8.84 14.24
C SER A 183 12.66 -8.95 13.75
N ILE A 184 12.88 -8.71 12.46
CA ILE A 184 14.23 -8.71 11.85
C ILE A 184 14.80 -7.31 11.62
N GLY A 185 14.17 -6.27 12.22
CA GLY A 185 14.65 -4.88 12.15
C GLY A 185 14.26 -4.11 10.89
N LEU A 186 13.29 -4.60 10.13
CA LEU A 186 12.78 -4.00 8.89
C LEU A 186 11.29 -3.61 8.99
N PRO A 187 10.88 -2.68 9.87
CA PRO A 187 9.47 -2.30 10.02
C PRO A 187 8.95 -1.56 8.79
N HIS A 188 7.72 -1.88 8.36
CA HIS A 188 7.08 -1.29 7.16
C HIS A 188 6.69 0.17 7.33
N GLU A 189 6.28 0.59 8.55
CA GLU A 189 5.57 1.85 8.77
C GLU A 189 6.38 3.08 8.33
N GLY A 190 7.66 3.09 8.64
CA GLY A 190 8.56 4.20 8.29
C GLY A 190 8.70 4.39 6.79
N PRO A 191 9.21 3.40 6.05
CA PRO A 191 9.35 3.47 4.60
C PRO A 191 8.02 3.71 3.87
N LEU A 192 6.91 3.08 4.31
CA LEU A 192 5.59 3.25 3.72
C LEU A 192 5.10 4.69 3.82
N LEU A 193 5.12 5.26 5.03
CA LEU A 193 4.63 6.62 5.26
C LEU A 193 5.56 7.67 4.62
N ALA A 194 6.88 7.42 4.58
CA ALA A 194 7.82 8.30 3.89
C ALA A 194 7.54 8.34 2.37
N ALA A 195 7.31 7.18 1.74
CA ALA A 195 6.96 7.10 0.33
C ALA A 195 5.64 7.83 0.04
N LEU A 196 4.58 7.56 0.82
CA LEU A 196 3.28 8.21 0.65
C LEU A 196 3.38 9.74 0.82
N THR A 197 4.12 10.21 1.84
CA THR A 197 4.34 11.64 2.09
C THR A 197 5.07 12.32 0.93
N LYS A 198 6.08 11.68 0.34
CA LYS A 198 6.81 12.17 -0.84
C LYS A 198 5.87 12.51 -2.01
N TYR A 199 4.79 11.74 -2.16
CA TYR A 199 3.77 11.97 -3.19
C TYR A 199 2.58 12.84 -2.74
N GLY A 200 2.65 13.41 -1.52
CA GLY A 200 1.63 14.32 -0.97
C GLY A 200 0.43 13.62 -0.33
N HIS A 201 0.51 12.31 -0.11
CA HIS A 201 -0.55 11.54 0.52
C HIS A 201 -0.38 11.55 2.05
N VAL A 202 -0.99 12.52 2.72
CA VAL A 202 -0.87 12.71 4.18
C VAL A 202 -2.22 12.81 4.90
N GLU A 203 -3.29 13.23 4.20
CA GLU A 203 -4.59 13.48 4.78
C GLU A 203 -5.57 12.34 4.49
N LYS A 204 -6.62 12.23 5.31
CA LYS A 204 -7.69 11.22 5.14
C LYS A 204 -8.34 11.24 3.75
N SER A 205 -8.40 12.41 3.12
CA SER A 205 -8.95 12.59 1.77
C SER A 205 -8.03 12.12 0.64
N ALA A 206 -6.76 11.81 0.92
CA ALA A 206 -5.86 11.28 -0.10
C ALA A 206 -6.42 9.99 -0.72
N PRO A 207 -6.19 9.73 -2.03
CA PRO A 207 -6.67 8.53 -2.70
C PRO A 207 -5.80 7.31 -2.31
N VAL A 208 -5.77 7.02 -1.02
CA VAL A 208 -4.97 5.94 -0.42
C VAL A 208 -5.79 5.20 0.62
N PHE A 209 -5.73 3.86 0.57
CA PHE A 209 -6.10 2.97 1.65
C PHE A 209 -4.90 2.08 1.95
N ILE A 210 -4.49 2.01 3.20
CA ILE A 210 -3.44 1.08 3.64
C ILE A 210 -4.15 -0.11 4.29
N GLN A 211 -3.79 -1.32 3.87
CA GLN A 211 -4.40 -2.54 4.38
C GLN A 211 -3.37 -3.46 5.04
N SER A 212 -3.83 -4.28 5.97
CA SER A 212 -3.03 -5.31 6.62
C SER A 212 -3.93 -6.40 7.21
N PHE A 213 -3.45 -7.64 7.24
CA PHE A 213 -4.04 -8.70 8.03
C PHE A 213 -3.65 -8.62 9.52
N GLU A 214 -2.61 -7.83 9.86
CA GLU A 214 -2.11 -7.71 11.22
C GLU A 214 -2.66 -6.48 11.94
N VAL A 215 -3.16 -6.71 13.15
CA VAL A 215 -3.85 -5.69 13.97
C VAL A 215 -2.88 -4.66 14.54
N GLU A 216 -1.73 -5.11 15.06
CA GLU A 216 -0.78 -4.22 15.73
C GLU A 216 -0.07 -3.30 14.73
N ASN A 217 0.18 -3.78 13.50
CA ASN A 217 0.67 -2.93 12.41
C ASN A 217 -0.30 -1.78 12.11
N LEU A 218 -1.61 -2.06 11.99
CA LEU A 218 -2.60 -1.01 11.75
C LEU A 218 -2.72 -0.02 12.92
N LYS A 219 -2.60 -0.50 14.17
CA LYS A 219 -2.56 0.38 15.36
C LYS A 219 -1.31 1.28 15.34
N ALA A 220 -0.15 0.71 15.01
CA ALA A 220 1.10 1.46 14.88
C ALA A 220 1.00 2.52 13.77
N LEU A 221 0.41 2.18 12.63
CA LEU A 221 0.11 3.12 11.56
C LEU A 221 -0.86 4.21 12.01
N ARG A 222 -1.97 3.85 12.71
CA ARG A 222 -2.96 4.84 13.17
C ARG A 222 -2.36 5.91 14.07
N SER A 223 -1.36 5.57 14.86
CA SER A 223 -0.65 6.56 15.69
C SER A 223 0.19 7.57 14.90
N LYS A 224 0.49 7.29 13.61
CA LYS A 224 1.44 8.04 12.77
C LYS A 224 0.79 8.71 11.56
N THR A 225 -0.42 8.32 11.17
CA THR A 225 -1.07 8.84 9.95
C THR A 225 -2.57 9.02 10.12
N LYS A 226 -3.13 9.97 9.33
CA LYS A 226 -4.58 10.17 9.17
C LYS A 226 -5.15 9.37 7.99
N LEU A 227 -4.32 8.72 7.19
CA LEU A 227 -4.75 7.95 6.01
C LEU A 227 -5.76 6.86 6.40
N ARG A 228 -6.56 6.43 5.43
CA ARG A 228 -7.54 5.37 5.64
C ARG A 228 -6.84 4.03 5.81
N LEU A 229 -7.22 3.28 6.84
CA LEU A 229 -6.67 1.98 7.17
C LEU A 229 -7.77 0.94 7.09
N ILE A 230 -7.44 -0.23 6.54
CA ILE A 230 -8.35 -1.36 6.33
C ILE A 230 -7.78 -2.60 7.02
N GLN A 231 -8.58 -3.21 7.89
CA GLN A 231 -8.28 -4.53 8.44
C GLN A 231 -8.73 -5.59 7.45
N LEU A 232 -7.78 -6.39 6.97
CA LEU A 232 -8.08 -7.60 6.20
C LEU A 232 -8.41 -8.76 7.14
N MET A 233 -9.33 -9.60 6.73
CA MET A 233 -9.78 -10.76 7.49
C MET A 233 -9.94 -11.95 6.55
N ASP A 234 -9.51 -13.13 7.01
CA ASP A 234 -9.81 -14.39 6.35
C ASP A 234 -11.18 -14.92 6.76
N GLU A 235 -11.65 -15.92 6.03
CA GLU A 235 -12.88 -16.65 6.34
C GLU A 235 -12.87 -17.25 7.76
N LYS A 236 -11.68 -17.66 8.24
CA LYS A 236 -11.48 -18.28 9.55
C LYS A 236 -10.03 -18.10 10.02
N GLY A 237 -9.79 -18.37 11.30
CA GLY A 237 -8.46 -18.28 11.88
C GLY A 237 -8.27 -17.02 12.70
N SER A 238 -7.04 -16.54 12.76
CA SER A 238 -6.62 -15.41 13.59
C SER A 238 -5.57 -14.57 12.87
N PRO A 239 -5.47 -13.26 13.15
CA PRO A 239 -4.34 -12.47 12.70
C PRO A 239 -3.01 -13.10 13.13
N ALA A 240 -1.97 -12.98 12.30
CA ALA A 240 -0.66 -13.57 12.59
C ALA A 240 -0.05 -13.05 13.90
N ASP A 241 -0.26 -11.76 14.19
CA ASP A 241 0.22 -11.02 15.36
C ASP A 241 -0.70 -11.09 16.59
N ARG A 242 -1.94 -11.60 16.44
CA ARG A 242 -2.96 -11.63 17.50
C ARG A 242 -3.68 -12.99 17.52
N LYS A 243 -2.97 -14.05 17.94
CA LYS A 243 -3.51 -15.41 18.05
C LYS A 243 -4.60 -15.57 19.12
N ASP A 244 -4.77 -14.58 19.99
CA ASP A 244 -5.85 -14.46 20.97
C ASP A 244 -7.19 -13.98 20.37
N LEU A 245 -7.17 -13.46 19.14
CA LEU A 245 -8.37 -13.05 18.40
C LEU A 245 -8.73 -14.09 17.35
N THR A 246 -10.03 -14.17 17.03
CA THR A 246 -10.54 -14.94 15.89
C THR A 246 -11.24 -13.99 14.93
N TYR A 247 -11.12 -14.27 13.62
CA TYR A 247 -11.90 -13.55 12.63
C TYR A 247 -13.41 -13.81 12.86
N PRO A 248 -14.28 -12.81 12.68
CA PRO A 248 -15.73 -12.99 12.76
C PRO A 248 -16.19 -14.05 11.76
N GLN A 249 -17.11 -14.91 12.18
CA GLN A 249 -17.76 -15.91 11.31
C GLN A 249 -19.13 -15.41 10.88
#